data_e220b76087ef145188dbb5f815485399
#
_entry.id   e220b76087ef145188dbb5f815485399
#
_cell.length_a   1.000
_cell.length_b   1.000
_cell.length_c   1.000
_cell.angle_alpha   90.00
_cell.angle_beta   90.00
_cell.angle_gamma   90.00
#
_symmetry.space_group_name_H-M   'P 1'
#
loop_
_entity.id
_entity.type
_entity.pdbx_description
1 polymer ?
#
loop_
_entity_poly.entity_id
_entity_poly.type
_entity_poly.pdbx_seq_one_letter_code
_entity_poly.pdbx_strand_id
1 'polypeptide(L)'
;TSAAKADFTEADVYQRGARVLELAIAQGTMHMRTHVEIDPQIGLTGFNAVRRLQADYAWALDLQICVFPQEGLLNNPGTEALLCQALAQGAEVLGGCPYTDSDPHGQIRRLFELAVAHDCDLDFHLDFDLDPAGMTLPEVLHCTEQHGKGGRVTVGHVTKLSMLAAEPLQAITAQLAAAGVQVTCLPSTDLYLGGRQCSHAKPRGLAPLERLHAGGVTCSLSTNNLGNPFTPYGDASLIRQANLYANVAQLGTTAELQTCLGWISSDSARLLRLRDYGLEPGCRADFIVLDAPHPAAVIGELSPPLMGFKNGRQTFARERPRLLRPRD
;
A
#
# COMPACT_ATOMS: atom_id res chain seq x y z
N THR A 1 -6.55 -1.94 20.21
CA THR A 1 -5.17 -1.86 19.63
C THR A 1 -4.24 -1.10 20.54
N SER A 2 -4.57 0.09 21.01
CA SER A 2 -3.73 0.90 21.92
C SER A 2 -3.19 0.12 23.12
N ALA A 3 -4.02 -0.64 23.83
CA ALA A 3 -3.57 -1.43 24.98
C ALA A 3 -2.50 -2.48 24.63
N ALA A 4 -2.54 -3.06 23.44
CA ALA A 4 -1.55 -4.06 23.01
C ALA A 4 -0.19 -3.44 22.68
N LYS A 5 -0.13 -2.15 22.34
CA LYS A 5 1.13 -1.47 22.01
C LYS A 5 2.07 -1.35 23.20
N ALA A 6 1.53 -1.28 24.41
CA ALA A 6 2.34 -1.18 25.63
C ALA A 6 3.29 -2.38 25.84
N ASP A 7 2.94 -3.54 25.27
CA ASP A 7 3.72 -4.78 25.39
C ASP A 7 4.67 -5.01 24.19
N PHE A 8 4.71 -4.12 23.21
CA PHE A 8 5.55 -4.28 22.03
C PHE A 8 7.01 -4.04 22.36
N THR A 9 7.85 -5.00 21.99
CA THR A 9 9.31 -4.88 22.05
C THR A 9 9.89 -4.88 20.63
N GLU A 10 11.09 -4.31 20.46
CA GLU A 10 11.80 -4.36 19.16
C GLU A 10 11.96 -5.79 18.65
N ALA A 11 12.24 -6.76 19.57
CA ALA A 11 12.41 -8.17 19.21
C ALA A 11 11.10 -8.78 18.68
N ASP A 12 9.96 -8.53 19.32
CA ASP A 12 8.66 -9.03 18.88
C ASP A 12 8.25 -8.40 17.53
N VAL A 13 8.41 -7.08 17.39
CA VAL A 13 8.11 -6.38 16.12
C VAL A 13 9.01 -6.91 15.00
N TYR A 14 10.30 -7.11 15.28
CA TYR A 14 11.23 -7.68 14.32
C TYR A 14 10.83 -9.10 13.87
N GLN A 15 10.51 -10.00 14.80
CA GLN A 15 10.13 -11.37 14.46
C GLN A 15 8.86 -11.43 13.61
N ARG A 16 7.83 -10.65 13.95
CA ARG A 16 6.59 -10.57 13.18
C ARG A 16 6.84 -9.96 11.79
N GLY A 17 7.62 -8.89 11.72
CA GLY A 17 7.99 -8.24 10.47
C GLY A 17 8.82 -9.16 9.57
N ALA A 18 9.80 -9.87 10.10
CA ALA A 18 10.63 -10.85 9.37
C ALA A 18 9.76 -11.91 8.69
N ARG A 19 8.79 -12.48 9.42
CA ARG A 19 7.86 -13.45 8.86
C ARG A 19 7.05 -12.87 7.68
N VAL A 20 6.59 -11.62 7.78
CA VAL A 20 5.84 -10.97 6.69
C VAL A 20 6.73 -10.73 5.48
N LEU A 21 7.98 -10.26 5.67
CA LEU A 21 8.94 -10.06 4.59
C LEU A 21 9.28 -11.37 3.88
N GLU A 22 9.49 -12.46 4.62
CA GLU A 22 9.78 -13.80 4.05
C GLU A 22 8.59 -14.31 3.21
N LEU A 23 7.36 -14.13 3.69
CA LEU A 23 6.15 -14.42 2.90
C LEU A 23 6.10 -13.57 1.63
N ALA A 24 6.32 -12.26 1.73
CA ALA A 24 6.29 -11.35 0.60
C ALA A 24 7.37 -11.67 -0.45
N ILE A 25 8.60 -11.96 -0.01
CA ILE A 25 9.70 -12.39 -0.89
C ILE A 25 9.32 -13.67 -1.64
N ALA A 26 8.78 -14.67 -0.93
CA ALA A 26 8.34 -15.95 -1.54
C ALA A 26 7.14 -15.78 -2.49
N GLN A 27 6.42 -14.66 -2.42
CA GLN A 27 5.35 -14.26 -3.36
C GLN A 27 5.85 -13.30 -4.45
N GLY A 28 7.15 -13.02 -4.51
CA GLY A 28 7.77 -12.24 -5.59
C GLY A 28 7.84 -10.74 -5.35
N THR A 29 7.58 -10.26 -4.15
CA THR A 29 7.75 -8.84 -3.80
C THR A 29 9.23 -8.50 -3.66
N MET A 30 9.69 -7.46 -4.37
CA MET A 30 11.08 -7.00 -4.36
C MET A 30 11.22 -5.55 -3.91
N HIS A 31 10.13 -4.81 -3.89
CA HIS A 31 10.05 -3.43 -3.41
C HIS A 31 8.78 -3.29 -2.59
N MET A 32 8.89 -2.65 -1.43
CA MET A 32 7.76 -2.51 -0.50
C MET A 32 7.85 -1.17 0.21
N ARG A 33 6.70 -0.48 0.35
CA ARG A 33 6.53 0.58 1.34
C ARG A 33 5.80 -0.02 2.53
N THR A 34 6.33 0.16 3.73
CA THR A 34 5.67 -0.25 4.97
C THR A 34 5.34 0.96 5.82
N HIS A 35 4.19 0.91 6.50
CA HIS A 35 3.75 1.97 7.42
C HIS A 35 4.09 1.58 8.85
N VAL A 36 4.74 2.49 9.57
CA VAL A 36 5.16 2.31 10.96
C VAL A 36 4.48 3.38 11.82
N GLU A 37 3.67 2.93 12.75
CA GLU A 37 2.99 3.81 13.69
C GLU A 37 3.98 4.48 14.65
N ILE A 38 3.83 5.78 14.83
CA ILE A 38 4.62 6.60 15.76
C ILE A 38 3.66 7.37 16.66
N ASP A 39 3.79 7.17 17.96
CA ASP A 39 3.09 7.93 19.00
C ASP A 39 3.89 7.89 20.32
N PRO A 40 3.57 8.73 21.33
CA PRO A 40 4.29 8.76 22.59
C PRO A 40 4.25 7.46 23.41
N GLN A 41 3.28 6.56 23.16
CA GLN A 41 3.16 5.30 23.87
C GLN A 41 4.17 4.26 23.37
N ILE A 42 4.31 4.14 22.04
CA ILE A 42 5.22 3.17 21.40
C ILE A 42 6.60 3.77 21.11
N GLY A 43 6.70 5.11 21.05
CA GLY A 43 7.92 5.82 20.68
C GLY A 43 8.45 5.38 19.31
N LEU A 44 9.74 5.09 19.24
CA LEU A 44 10.42 4.61 18.03
C LEU A 44 10.64 3.09 18.02
N THR A 45 10.05 2.33 18.92
CA THR A 45 10.24 0.86 19.02
C THR A 45 9.96 0.16 17.70
N GLY A 46 8.81 0.46 17.07
CA GLY A 46 8.46 -0.10 15.77
C GLY A 46 9.43 0.32 14.66
N PHE A 47 9.79 1.60 14.65
CA PHE A 47 10.73 2.16 13.67
C PHE A 47 12.11 1.52 13.75
N ASN A 48 12.68 1.37 14.94
CA ASN A 48 13.99 0.74 15.14
C ASN A 48 14.01 -0.71 14.63
N ALA A 49 12.96 -1.48 14.97
CA ALA A 49 12.82 -2.86 14.51
C ALA A 49 12.72 -2.95 12.98
N VAL A 50 11.94 -2.07 12.35
CA VAL A 50 11.75 -2.06 10.89
C VAL A 50 13.01 -1.55 10.17
N ARG A 51 13.74 -0.59 10.72
CA ARG A 51 15.06 -0.17 10.21
C ARG A 51 16.06 -1.33 10.18
N ARG A 52 16.06 -2.17 11.21
CA ARG A 52 16.88 -3.37 11.23
C ARG A 52 16.43 -4.37 10.17
N LEU A 53 15.11 -4.59 10.01
CA LEU A 53 14.57 -5.44 8.93
C LEU A 53 14.96 -4.93 7.54
N GLN A 54 14.90 -3.61 7.31
CA GLN A 54 15.32 -2.98 6.05
C GLN A 54 16.77 -3.37 5.70
N ALA A 55 17.68 -3.33 6.67
CA ALA A 55 19.09 -3.71 6.47
C ALA A 55 19.26 -5.22 6.26
N ASP A 56 18.62 -6.03 7.11
CA ASP A 56 18.81 -7.49 7.13
C ASP A 56 18.18 -8.17 5.88
N TYR A 57 17.14 -7.59 5.26
CA TYR A 57 16.45 -8.13 4.09
C TYR A 57 16.80 -7.44 2.76
N ALA A 58 17.74 -6.48 2.74
CA ALA A 58 18.16 -5.75 1.55
C ALA A 58 18.69 -6.65 0.41
N TRP A 59 19.06 -7.89 0.71
CA TRP A 59 19.49 -8.90 -0.27
C TRP A 59 18.35 -9.38 -1.19
N ALA A 60 17.09 -9.24 -0.76
CA ALA A 60 15.91 -9.73 -1.48
C ALA A 60 14.83 -8.69 -1.70
N LEU A 61 14.78 -7.63 -0.88
CA LEU A 61 13.69 -6.65 -0.91
C LEU A 61 14.19 -5.28 -0.49
N ASP A 62 13.87 -4.25 -1.29
CA ASP A 62 14.05 -2.86 -0.90
C ASP A 62 12.81 -2.41 -0.10
N LEU A 63 13.01 -2.03 1.15
CA LEU A 63 11.96 -1.61 2.07
C LEU A 63 11.99 -0.10 2.26
N GLN A 64 10.96 0.61 1.81
CA GLN A 64 10.77 2.03 2.06
C GLN A 64 9.92 2.22 3.33
N ILE A 65 10.38 3.03 4.27
CA ILE A 65 9.72 3.22 5.56
C ILE A 65 8.91 4.50 5.57
N CYS A 66 7.60 4.34 5.74
CA CYS A 66 6.64 5.42 5.98
C CYS A 66 6.31 5.47 7.47
N VAL A 67 6.57 6.59 8.13
CA VAL A 67 6.20 6.80 9.53
C VAL A 67 4.94 7.66 9.63
N PHE A 68 3.99 7.29 10.50
CA PHE A 68 2.70 7.98 10.54
C PHE A 68 2.03 7.98 11.92
N PRO A 69 1.19 8.99 12.22
CA PRO A 69 0.51 9.15 13.49
C PRO A 69 -0.86 8.44 13.48
N GLN A 70 -0.89 7.11 13.68
CA GLN A 70 -2.15 6.33 13.69
C GLN A 70 -3.15 6.82 14.74
N GLU A 71 -2.69 7.27 15.90
CA GLU A 71 -3.55 7.73 17.01
C GLU A 71 -3.79 9.25 16.99
N GLY A 72 -3.44 9.90 15.88
CA GLY A 72 -3.54 11.35 15.69
C GLY A 72 -2.23 12.11 15.94
N LEU A 73 -2.17 13.30 15.39
CA LEU A 73 -1.02 14.22 15.48
C LEU A 73 -1.33 15.38 16.43
N LEU A 74 -2.41 16.10 16.16
CA LEU A 74 -2.77 17.34 16.89
C LEU A 74 -3.39 17.02 18.26
N ASN A 75 -4.14 15.92 18.35
CA ASN A 75 -4.74 15.44 19.60
C ASN A 75 -3.80 14.57 20.45
N ASN A 76 -2.54 14.34 20.00
CA ASN A 76 -1.58 13.49 20.68
C ASN A 76 -0.22 14.18 20.84
N PRO A 77 -0.05 15.07 21.86
CA PRO A 77 1.15 15.86 22.07
C PRO A 77 2.41 15.02 22.16
N GLY A 78 3.48 15.42 21.44
CA GLY A 78 4.77 14.72 21.38
C GLY A 78 4.92 13.82 20.13
N THR A 79 3.86 13.46 19.45
CA THR A 79 3.91 12.66 18.22
C THR A 79 4.73 13.34 17.12
N GLU A 80 4.53 14.64 16.90
CA GLU A 80 5.27 15.38 15.87
C GLU A 80 6.78 15.33 16.08
N ALA A 81 7.25 15.52 17.31
CA ALA A 81 8.67 15.47 17.61
C ALA A 81 9.28 14.09 17.31
N LEU A 82 8.53 13.02 17.58
CA LEU A 82 8.94 11.65 17.27
C LEU A 82 8.94 11.37 15.76
N LEU A 83 7.97 11.87 15.00
CA LEU A 83 7.96 11.78 13.54
C LEU A 83 9.17 12.50 12.93
N CYS A 84 9.46 13.73 13.37
CA CYS A 84 10.66 14.47 12.95
C CYS A 84 11.95 13.70 13.28
N GLN A 85 12.01 13.08 14.47
CA GLN A 85 13.15 12.27 14.85
C GLN A 85 13.31 11.03 13.95
N ALA A 86 12.21 10.33 13.60
CA ALA A 86 12.25 9.18 12.71
C ALA A 86 12.68 9.59 11.28
N LEU A 87 12.19 10.73 10.76
CA LEU A 87 12.62 11.28 9.48
C LEU A 87 14.11 11.62 9.47
N ALA A 88 14.61 12.27 10.53
CA ALA A 88 16.03 12.58 10.69
C ALA A 88 16.90 11.31 10.78
N GLN A 89 16.34 10.19 11.24
CA GLN A 89 17.01 8.90 11.31
C GLN A 89 16.82 8.05 10.05
N GLY A 90 16.20 8.58 8.98
CA GLY A 90 16.15 7.97 7.66
C GLY A 90 14.83 7.26 7.32
N ALA A 91 13.71 7.62 7.93
CA ALA A 91 12.41 7.34 7.32
C ALA A 91 12.28 8.14 6.02
N GLU A 92 11.78 7.49 4.95
CA GLU A 92 11.76 8.10 3.62
C GLU A 92 10.42 8.76 3.28
N VAL A 93 9.35 8.38 3.99
CA VAL A 93 7.98 8.83 3.72
C VAL A 93 7.30 9.21 5.02
N LEU A 94 6.52 10.30 4.98
CA LEU A 94 5.67 10.73 6.07
C LEU A 94 4.21 10.37 5.75
N GLY A 95 3.57 9.63 6.63
CA GLY A 95 2.19 9.24 6.48
C GLY A 95 1.22 10.04 7.34
N GLY A 96 -0.06 9.87 7.08
CA GLY A 96 -1.14 10.46 7.85
C GLY A 96 -2.33 9.54 8.03
N CYS A 97 -3.11 9.79 9.08
CA CYS A 97 -4.35 9.12 9.38
C CYS A 97 -5.39 10.16 9.88
N PRO A 98 -5.85 11.08 9.01
CA PRO A 98 -6.63 12.25 9.42
C PRO A 98 -7.91 11.92 10.19
N TYR A 99 -8.58 10.81 9.85
CA TYR A 99 -9.85 10.41 10.50
C TYR A 99 -9.70 10.00 11.98
N THR A 100 -8.47 9.90 12.50
CA THR A 100 -8.21 9.64 13.93
C THR A 100 -7.89 10.93 14.71
N ASP A 101 -7.75 12.05 14.03
CA ASP A 101 -7.43 13.33 14.65
C ASP A 101 -8.67 14.15 15.01
N SER A 102 -8.52 15.06 15.96
CA SER A 102 -9.56 16.03 16.33
C SER A 102 -9.80 17.11 15.27
N ASP A 103 -8.78 17.43 14.45
CA ASP A 103 -8.85 18.30 13.27
C ASP A 103 -8.19 17.58 12.07
N PRO A 104 -8.97 16.79 11.29
CA PRO A 104 -8.46 16.07 10.13
C PRO A 104 -7.77 16.98 9.09
N HIS A 105 -8.34 18.13 8.81
CA HIS A 105 -7.75 19.09 7.87
C HIS A 105 -6.47 19.72 8.41
N GLY A 106 -6.44 20.05 9.70
CA GLY A 106 -5.24 20.54 10.37
C GLY A 106 -4.11 19.51 10.36
N GLN A 107 -4.41 18.23 10.58
CA GLN A 107 -3.41 17.17 10.45
C GLN A 107 -2.81 17.15 9.05
N ILE A 108 -3.65 17.18 7.99
CA ILE A 108 -3.17 17.18 6.60
C ILE A 108 -2.23 18.36 6.36
N ARG A 109 -2.67 19.59 6.65
CA ARG A 109 -1.84 20.79 6.47
C ARG A 109 -0.50 20.67 7.19
N ARG A 110 -0.52 20.22 8.45
CA ARG A 110 0.70 20.09 9.25
C ARG A 110 1.66 19.06 8.67
N LEU A 111 1.16 17.91 8.21
CA LEU A 111 1.98 16.88 7.57
C LEU A 111 2.61 17.37 6.25
N PHE A 112 1.92 18.20 5.47
CA PHE A 112 2.50 18.81 4.27
C PHE A 112 3.63 19.78 4.62
N GLU A 113 3.48 20.63 5.67
CA GLU A 113 4.54 21.49 6.15
C GLU A 113 5.79 20.70 6.56
N LEU A 114 5.61 19.61 7.31
CA LEU A 114 6.70 18.73 7.71
C LEU A 114 7.34 18.03 6.51
N ALA A 115 6.54 17.56 5.54
CA ALA A 115 7.07 16.93 4.34
C ALA A 115 7.87 17.89 3.45
N VAL A 116 7.52 19.17 3.43
CA VAL A 116 8.33 20.22 2.79
C VAL A 116 9.63 20.43 3.54
N ALA A 117 9.57 20.57 4.87
CA ALA A 117 10.75 20.83 5.71
C ALA A 117 11.78 19.68 5.65
N HIS A 118 11.32 18.43 5.52
CA HIS A 118 12.17 17.22 5.46
C HIS A 118 12.40 16.70 4.03
N ASP A 119 11.85 17.36 3.01
CA ASP A 119 11.87 16.93 1.60
C ASP A 119 11.48 15.46 1.39
N CYS A 120 10.49 14.94 2.12
CA CYS A 120 10.00 13.57 2.00
C CYS A 120 8.69 13.48 1.21
N ASP A 121 8.34 12.27 0.78
CA ASP A 121 7.08 11.94 0.15
C ASP A 121 5.97 11.77 1.21
N LEU A 122 4.71 11.79 0.78
CA LEU A 122 3.54 11.62 1.66
C LEU A 122 2.74 10.38 1.29
N ASP A 123 2.19 9.67 2.31
CA ASP A 123 1.32 8.52 2.11
C ASP A 123 0.24 8.44 3.20
N PHE A 124 -1.01 8.75 2.84
CA PHE A 124 -2.12 8.88 3.77
C PHE A 124 -3.02 7.64 3.80
N HIS A 125 -3.43 7.21 4.99
CA HIS A 125 -4.64 6.44 5.19
C HIS A 125 -5.81 7.42 5.17
N LEU A 126 -6.66 7.39 4.13
CA LEU A 126 -7.61 8.46 3.87
C LEU A 126 -9.01 7.93 3.58
N ASP A 127 -10.02 8.64 4.07
CA ASP A 127 -11.42 8.46 3.69
C ASP A 127 -11.88 6.99 3.71
N PHE A 128 -11.67 6.31 4.84
CA PHE A 128 -11.79 4.86 5.02
C PHE A 128 -13.21 4.37 5.35
N ASP A 129 -14.24 5.18 5.36
CA ASP A 129 -15.64 4.75 5.54
C ASP A 129 -16.43 4.81 4.21
N LEU A 130 -17.70 4.42 4.26
CA LEU A 130 -18.60 4.38 3.10
C LEU A 130 -19.64 5.52 3.08
N ASP A 131 -19.45 6.56 3.88
CA ASP A 131 -20.22 7.77 3.80
C ASP A 131 -19.46 8.81 2.96
N PRO A 132 -19.92 9.19 1.76
CA PRO A 132 -19.21 10.15 0.93
C PRO A 132 -19.17 11.56 1.50
N ALA A 133 -19.96 11.85 2.54
CA ALA A 133 -19.91 13.14 3.22
C ALA A 133 -18.59 13.30 3.99
N GLY A 134 -18.11 14.53 4.08
CA GLY A 134 -16.91 14.86 4.87
C GLY A 134 -15.63 14.20 4.37
N MET A 135 -15.46 14.05 3.06
CA MET A 135 -14.19 13.60 2.48
C MET A 135 -13.08 14.61 2.75
N THR A 136 -11.92 14.08 3.13
CA THR A 136 -10.70 14.88 3.35
C THR A 136 -9.77 14.89 2.14
N LEU A 137 -10.02 14.07 1.13
CA LEU A 137 -9.28 14.06 -0.12
C LEU A 137 -9.16 15.43 -0.81
N PRO A 138 -10.20 16.31 -0.85
CA PRO A 138 -10.05 17.64 -1.40
C PRO A 138 -8.98 18.50 -0.73
N GLU A 139 -8.79 18.37 0.60
CA GLU A 139 -7.72 19.08 1.31
C GLU A 139 -6.33 18.53 0.92
N VAL A 140 -6.20 17.22 0.73
CA VAL A 140 -4.94 16.62 0.25
C VAL A 140 -4.60 17.13 -1.15
N LEU A 141 -5.58 17.22 -2.05
CA LEU A 141 -5.41 17.78 -3.40
C LEU A 141 -4.95 19.24 -3.34
N HIS A 142 -5.65 20.08 -2.54
CA HIS A 142 -5.31 21.49 -2.35
C HIS A 142 -3.87 21.66 -1.81
N CYS A 143 -3.51 20.94 -0.76
CA CYS A 143 -2.14 21.00 -0.19
C CYS A 143 -1.09 20.47 -1.17
N THR A 144 -1.41 19.45 -1.98
CA THR A 144 -0.49 18.93 -3.00
C THR A 144 -0.13 20.00 -4.02
N GLU A 145 -1.13 20.72 -4.52
CA GLU A 145 -0.93 21.84 -5.45
C GLU A 145 -0.19 23.00 -4.80
N GLN A 146 -0.64 23.41 -3.59
CA GLN A 146 -0.06 24.54 -2.85
C GLN A 146 1.44 24.34 -2.57
N HIS A 147 1.86 23.11 -2.23
CA HIS A 147 3.25 22.80 -1.88
C HIS A 147 4.06 22.20 -3.03
N GLY A 148 3.49 22.08 -4.25
CA GLY A 148 4.19 21.54 -5.41
C GLY A 148 4.62 20.08 -5.24
N LYS A 149 3.85 19.26 -4.50
CA LYS A 149 4.17 17.86 -4.19
C LYS A 149 3.59 16.85 -5.20
N GLY A 150 3.15 17.26 -6.37
CA GLY A 150 2.64 16.36 -7.40
C GLY A 150 3.62 15.23 -7.72
N GLY A 151 3.11 14.00 -7.82
CA GLY A 151 3.91 12.78 -7.99
C GLY A 151 4.64 12.28 -6.74
N ARG A 152 4.42 12.93 -5.59
CA ARG A 152 5.05 12.60 -4.30
C ARG A 152 4.00 12.34 -3.19
N VAL A 153 2.72 12.29 -3.53
CA VAL A 153 1.62 12.07 -2.60
C VAL A 153 0.83 10.84 -3.02
N THR A 154 0.66 9.91 -2.09
CA THR A 154 -0.17 8.72 -2.22
C THR A 154 -1.32 8.79 -1.21
N VAL A 155 -2.50 8.33 -1.60
CA VAL A 155 -3.62 8.12 -0.69
C VAL A 155 -4.06 6.67 -0.74
N GLY A 156 -4.13 6.04 0.42
CA GLY A 156 -4.57 4.66 0.60
C GLY A 156 -6.03 4.57 1.03
N HIS A 157 -6.69 3.47 0.73
CA HIS A 157 -8.11 3.17 0.97
C HIS A 157 -9.05 4.00 0.09
N VAL A 158 -9.31 5.24 0.44
CA VAL A 158 -10.27 6.18 -0.19
C VAL A 158 -11.59 5.49 -0.60
N THR A 159 -12.10 4.64 0.30
CA THR A 159 -13.28 3.80 0.06
C THR A 159 -14.55 4.61 -0.18
N LYS A 160 -14.60 5.87 0.30
CA LYS A 160 -15.68 6.82 0.01
C LYS A 160 -15.89 7.05 -1.49
N LEU A 161 -14.83 6.94 -2.31
CA LEU A 161 -14.94 7.09 -3.78
C LEU A 161 -15.85 6.05 -4.41
N SER A 162 -15.98 4.86 -3.81
CA SER A 162 -16.88 3.80 -4.29
C SER A 162 -18.36 4.15 -4.17
N MET A 163 -18.69 5.14 -3.37
CA MET A 163 -20.07 5.58 -3.09
C MET A 163 -20.48 6.79 -3.92
N LEU A 164 -19.58 7.33 -4.74
CA LEU A 164 -19.86 8.48 -5.59
C LEU A 164 -20.60 8.06 -6.88
N ALA A 165 -21.53 8.89 -7.30
CA ALA A 165 -22.12 8.80 -8.63
C ALA A 165 -21.08 9.10 -9.72
N ALA A 166 -21.40 8.79 -10.98
CA ALA A 166 -20.45 8.87 -12.09
C ALA A 166 -19.83 10.26 -12.29
N GLU A 167 -20.64 11.32 -12.26
CA GLU A 167 -20.15 12.70 -12.47
C GLU A 167 -19.22 13.20 -11.36
N PRO A 168 -19.57 13.13 -10.05
CA PRO A 168 -18.64 13.47 -8.98
C PRO A 168 -17.34 12.65 -9.00
N LEU A 169 -17.44 11.35 -9.30
CA LEU A 169 -16.26 10.50 -9.41
C LEU A 169 -15.34 10.94 -10.56
N GLN A 170 -15.92 11.28 -11.72
CA GLN A 170 -15.15 11.78 -12.86
C GLN A 170 -14.46 13.11 -12.54
N ALA A 171 -15.15 14.03 -11.85
CA ALA A 171 -14.59 15.31 -11.46
C ALA A 171 -13.38 15.13 -10.51
N ILE A 172 -13.51 14.29 -9.48
CA ILE A 172 -12.42 14.04 -8.53
C ILE A 172 -11.27 13.25 -9.16
N THR A 173 -11.56 12.36 -10.11
CA THR A 173 -10.55 11.65 -10.91
C THR A 173 -9.69 12.62 -11.70
N ALA A 174 -10.30 13.60 -12.36
CA ALA A 174 -9.58 14.64 -13.09
C ALA A 174 -8.69 15.49 -12.16
N GLN A 175 -9.16 15.82 -10.97
CA GLN A 175 -8.38 16.55 -9.96
C GLN A 175 -7.19 15.71 -9.45
N LEU A 176 -7.38 14.43 -9.15
CA LEU A 176 -6.31 13.51 -8.75
C LEU A 176 -5.22 13.43 -9.81
N ALA A 177 -5.61 13.25 -11.09
CA ALA A 177 -4.68 13.18 -12.20
C ALA A 177 -3.91 14.51 -12.39
N ALA A 178 -4.61 15.65 -12.35
CA ALA A 178 -4.00 16.98 -12.49
C ALA A 178 -3.02 17.30 -11.35
N ALA A 179 -3.38 17.00 -10.11
CA ALA A 179 -2.52 17.20 -8.95
C ALA A 179 -1.39 16.17 -8.85
N GLY A 180 -1.41 15.09 -9.64
CA GLY A 180 -0.43 14.02 -9.58
C GLY A 180 -0.51 13.21 -8.26
N VAL A 181 -1.69 13.13 -7.65
CA VAL A 181 -1.93 12.30 -6.45
C VAL A 181 -2.23 10.87 -6.87
N GLN A 182 -1.56 9.92 -6.22
CA GLN A 182 -1.61 8.50 -6.53
C GLN A 182 -2.54 7.77 -5.57
N VAL A 183 -3.14 6.67 -6.01
CA VAL A 183 -4.14 5.93 -5.22
C VAL A 183 -3.73 4.47 -5.03
N THR A 184 -3.74 3.99 -3.78
CA THR A 184 -3.56 2.58 -3.43
C THR A 184 -4.85 2.00 -2.85
N CYS A 185 -5.41 0.96 -3.48
CA CYS A 185 -6.51 0.18 -2.93
C CYS A 185 -5.97 -1.03 -2.15
N LEU A 186 -6.65 -1.40 -1.08
CA LEU A 186 -6.23 -2.41 -0.11
C LEU A 186 -7.34 -3.47 0.08
N PRO A 187 -7.60 -4.30 -0.97
CA PRO A 187 -8.85 -5.06 -1.11
C PRO A 187 -9.20 -5.92 0.09
N SER A 188 -8.24 -6.66 0.66
CA SER A 188 -8.51 -7.55 1.78
C SER A 188 -8.98 -6.80 3.03
N THR A 189 -8.35 -5.66 3.34
CA THR A 189 -8.71 -4.85 4.51
C THR A 189 -10.02 -4.10 4.29
N ASP A 190 -10.16 -3.46 3.15
CA ASP A 190 -11.32 -2.63 2.82
C ASP A 190 -12.61 -3.46 2.80
N LEU A 191 -12.57 -4.67 2.20
CA LEU A 191 -13.71 -5.59 2.20
C LEU A 191 -13.99 -6.20 3.58
N TYR A 192 -12.95 -6.49 4.37
CA TYR A 192 -13.14 -7.10 5.67
C TYR A 192 -13.72 -6.11 6.69
N LEU A 193 -13.31 -4.85 6.65
CA LEU A 193 -13.75 -3.83 7.60
C LEU A 193 -14.97 -3.06 7.12
N GLY A 194 -15.10 -2.83 5.81
CA GLY A 194 -16.17 -2.02 5.22
C GLY A 194 -17.56 -2.65 5.34
N GLY A 195 -18.59 -1.81 5.41
CA GLY A 195 -19.99 -2.21 5.31
C GLY A 195 -20.52 -3.11 6.45
N ARG A 196 -19.86 -3.19 7.61
CA ARG A 196 -20.26 -4.04 8.72
C ARG A 196 -21.60 -3.64 9.36
N GLN A 197 -21.97 -2.38 9.26
CA GLN A 197 -23.26 -1.86 9.70
C GLN A 197 -24.44 -2.32 8.82
N CYS A 198 -24.17 -2.78 7.59
CA CYS A 198 -25.20 -3.27 6.68
C CYS A 198 -25.52 -4.75 6.97
N SER A 199 -26.79 -5.07 7.25
CA SER A 199 -27.24 -6.45 7.46
C SER A 199 -27.46 -7.22 6.17
N HIS A 200 -27.70 -6.53 5.05
CA HIS A 200 -27.91 -7.07 3.70
C HIS A 200 -27.40 -6.10 2.65
N ALA A 201 -27.26 -6.54 1.41
CA ALA A 201 -26.81 -5.75 0.25
C ALA A 201 -25.55 -4.91 0.57
N LYS A 202 -24.58 -5.50 1.25
CA LYS A 202 -23.35 -4.79 1.66
C LYS A 202 -22.67 -4.16 0.45
N PRO A 203 -22.32 -2.85 0.52
CA PRO A 203 -21.52 -2.22 -0.51
C PRO A 203 -20.17 -2.94 -0.69
N ARG A 204 -19.67 -3.01 -1.93
CA ARG A 204 -18.34 -3.58 -2.20
C ARG A 204 -17.21 -2.74 -1.61
N GLY A 205 -17.37 -1.41 -1.58
CA GLY A 205 -16.54 -0.49 -0.79
C GLY A 205 -15.06 -0.45 -1.15
N LEU A 206 -14.70 -0.73 -2.41
CA LEU A 206 -13.33 -0.56 -2.91
C LEU A 206 -13.21 0.70 -3.76
N ALA A 207 -12.10 1.41 -3.65
CA ALA A 207 -11.80 2.51 -4.58
C ALA A 207 -11.87 2.01 -6.03
N PRO A 208 -12.57 2.71 -6.95
CA PRO A 208 -12.81 2.26 -8.32
C PRO A 208 -11.58 2.51 -9.21
N LEU A 209 -10.51 1.72 -9.01
CA LEU A 209 -9.21 1.91 -9.67
C LEU A 209 -9.31 1.88 -11.19
N GLU A 210 -10.23 1.08 -11.76
CA GLU A 210 -10.44 1.00 -13.20
C GLU A 210 -10.86 2.35 -13.80
N ARG A 211 -11.67 3.11 -13.07
CA ARG A 211 -12.11 4.46 -13.48
C ARG A 211 -11.04 5.51 -13.23
N LEU A 212 -10.38 5.43 -12.07
CA LEU A 212 -9.28 6.33 -11.73
C LEU A 212 -8.11 6.18 -12.72
N HIS A 213 -7.72 4.93 -13.02
CA HIS A 213 -6.67 4.63 -13.99
C HIS A 213 -7.03 5.11 -15.41
N ALA A 214 -8.26 4.86 -15.86
CA ALA A 214 -8.74 5.35 -17.15
C ALA A 214 -8.71 6.89 -17.25
N GLY A 215 -8.87 7.59 -16.13
CA GLY A 215 -8.72 9.04 -16.03
C GLY A 215 -7.30 9.56 -15.84
N GLY A 216 -6.29 8.68 -15.89
CA GLY A 216 -4.87 9.06 -15.84
C GLY A 216 -4.24 9.05 -14.43
N VAL A 217 -4.96 8.59 -13.42
CA VAL A 217 -4.42 8.46 -12.06
C VAL A 217 -3.50 7.24 -11.98
N THR A 218 -2.31 7.38 -11.39
CA THR A 218 -1.46 6.24 -11.05
C THR A 218 -2.08 5.47 -9.88
N CYS A 219 -2.38 4.18 -10.12
CA CYS A 219 -3.06 3.32 -9.17
C CYS A 219 -2.18 2.15 -8.74
N SER A 220 -2.40 1.62 -7.54
CA SER A 220 -1.76 0.39 -7.09
C SER A 220 -2.68 -0.44 -6.20
N LEU A 221 -2.32 -1.71 -6.02
CA LEU A 221 -2.96 -2.64 -5.10
C LEU A 221 -1.94 -3.10 -4.06
N SER A 222 -2.35 -3.20 -2.81
CA SER A 222 -1.49 -3.70 -1.74
C SER A 222 -2.25 -4.59 -0.76
N THR A 223 -1.52 -5.26 0.13
CA THR A 223 -2.08 -6.15 1.15
C THR A 223 -2.64 -5.40 2.35
N ASN A 224 -2.08 -4.22 2.68
CA ASN A 224 -2.20 -3.60 4.00
C ASN A 224 -1.71 -4.57 5.09
N ASN A 225 -2.48 -4.78 6.16
CA ASN A 225 -2.14 -5.69 7.25
C ASN A 225 -2.23 -7.18 6.88
N LEU A 226 -1.49 -8.01 7.60
CA LEU A 226 -1.51 -9.47 7.48
C LEU A 226 -1.59 -10.11 8.87
N GLY A 227 -2.57 -10.99 9.09
CA GLY A 227 -2.69 -11.79 10.29
C GLY A 227 -2.90 -11.00 11.59
N ASN A 228 -3.58 -9.87 11.53
CA ASN A 228 -3.92 -9.04 12.67
C ASN A 228 -5.44 -8.72 12.70
N PRO A 229 -5.97 -8.02 13.73
CA PRO A 229 -7.41 -7.74 13.83
C PRO A 229 -8.00 -6.93 12.66
N PHE A 230 -7.20 -6.16 11.93
CA PHE A 230 -7.65 -5.39 10.77
C PHE A 230 -7.70 -6.23 9.49
N THR A 231 -6.85 -7.26 9.38
CA THR A 231 -6.85 -8.22 8.27
C THR A 231 -6.38 -9.58 8.81
N PRO A 232 -7.29 -10.45 9.29
CA PRO A 232 -6.91 -11.66 10.03
C PRO A 232 -6.39 -12.79 9.15
N TYR A 233 -6.24 -12.59 7.86
CA TYR A 233 -5.72 -13.53 6.87
C TYR A 233 -4.75 -12.84 5.91
N GLY A 234 -4.17 -13.63 5.03
CA GLY A 234 -3.28 -13.19 3.95
C GLY A 234 -2.01 -14.03 3.91
N ASP A 235 -1.42 -14.07 2.72
CA ASP A 235 -0.20 -14.78 2.38
C ASP A 235 0.84 -13.86 1.75
N ALA A 236 0.64 -12.54 1.83
CA ALA A 236 1.42 -11.48 1.20
C ALA A 236 1.42 -11.52 -0.35
N SER A 237 0.53 -12.30 -1.00
CA SER A 237 0.45 -12.37 -2.45
C SER A 237 -0.26 -11.15 -3.03
N LEU A 238 0.46 -10.33 -3.80
CA LEU A 238 -0.14 -9.23 -4.58
C LEU A 238 -0.99 -9.75 -5.75
N ILE A 239 -0.62 -10.87 -6.34
CA ILE A 239 -1.42 -11.55 -7.38
C ILE A 239 -2.81 -11.89 -6.84
N ARG A 240 -2.89 -12.40 -5.60
CA ARG A 240 -4.17 -12.66 -4.94
C ARG A 240 -4.96 -11.38 -4.67
N GLN A 241 -4.29 -10.29 -4.28
CA GLN A 241 -4.97 -8.99 -4.10
C GLN A 241 -5.55 -8.47 -5.43
N ALA A 242 -4.80 -8.58 -6.50
CA ALA A 242 -5.24 -8.16 -7.84
C ALA A 242 -6.39 -9.05 -8.36
N ASN A 243 -6.35 -10.36 -8.14
CA ASN A 243 -7.46 -11.27 -8.46
C ASN A 243 -8.70 -10.94 -7.64
N LEU A 244 -8.57 -10.72 -6.33
CA LEU A 244 -9.68 -10.34 -5.45
C LEU A 244 -10.31 -9.02 -5.93
N TYR A 245 -9.49 -8.02 -6.25
CA TYR A 245 -9.97 -6.77 -6.81
C TYR A 245 -10.73 -6.97 -8.13
N ALA A 246 -10.14 -7.72 -9.07
CA ALA A 246 -10.77 -8.02 -10.36
C ALA A 246 -12.15 -8.68 -10.20
N ASN A 247 -12.29 -9.64 -9.27
CA ASN A 247 -13.58 -10.27 -8.95
C ASN A 247 -14.60 -9.25 -8.44
N VAL A 248 -14.21 -8.39 -7.51
CA VAL A 248 -15.10 -7.39 -6.90
C VAL A 248 -15.48 -6.29 -7.89
N ALA A 249 -14.54 -5.81 -8.68
CA ALA A 249 -14.76 -4.79 -9.71
C ALA A 249 -15.34 -5.35 -11.01
N GLN A 250 -15.52 -6.69 -11.12
CA GLN A 250 -16.07 -7.40 -12.28
C GLN A 250 -15.24 -7.20 -13.57
N LEU A 251 -13.91 -7.21 -13.42
CA LEU A 251 -12.94 -7.14 -14.52
C LEU A 251 -12.59 -8.55 -14.98
N GLY A 252 -12.72 -8.86 -16.29
CA GLY A 252 -12.54 -10.22 -16.78
C GLY A 252 -11.95 -10.33 -18.20
N THR A 253 -11.80 -9.23 -18.91
CA THR A 253 -11.14 -9.23 -20.21
C THR A 253 -9.62 -9.35 -20.08
N THR A 254 -8.97 -9.83 -21.12
CA THR A 254 -7.49 -9.91 -21.16
C THR A 254 -6.82 -8.58 -20.84
N ALA A 255 -7.33 -7.47 -21.39
CA ALA A 255 -6.79 -6.13 -21.18
C ALA A 255 -6.96 -5.67 -19.72
N GLU A 256 -8.12 -5.90 -19.12
CA GLU A 256 -8.38 -5.56 -17.72
C GLU A 256 -7.49 -6.34 -16.75
N LEU A 257 -7.30 -7.65 -16.97
CA LEU A 257 -6.41 -8.47 -16.14
C LEU A 257 -4.95 -8.07 -16.30
N GLN A 258 -4.52 -7.64 -17.49
CA GLN A 258 -3.19 -7.05 -17.71
C GLN A 258 -3.04 -5.73 -16.96
N THR A 259 -4.06 -4.88 -16.94
CA THR A 259 -4.08 -3.65 -16.15
C THR A 259 -3.96 -3.96 -14.65
N CYS A 260 -4.69 -4.95 -14.13
CA CYS A 260 -4.52 -5.40 -12.74
C CYS A 260 -3.10 -5.87 -12.43
N LEU A 261 -2.42 -6.54 -13.36
CA LEU A 261 -1.01 -6.89 -13.22
C LEU A 261 -0.12 -5.63 -13.17
N GLY A 262 -0.42 -4.62 -13.97
CA GLY A 262 0.25 -3.31 -13.93
C GLY A 262 0.17 -2.65 -12.55
N TRP A 263 -0.98 -2.69 -11.89
CA TRP A 263 -1.19 -2.10 -10.57
C TRP A 263 -0.37 -2.74 -9.44
N ILE A 264 0.13 -3.95 -9.63
CA ILE A 264 1.03 -4.63 -8.68
C ILE A 264 2.49 -4.71 -9.17
N SER A 265 2.81 -4.03 -10.28
CA SER A 265 4.15 -4.02 -10.88
C SER A 265 4.56 -2.62 -11.35
N SER A 266 4.40 -2.29 -12.61
CA SER A 266 4.87 -1.03 -13.22
C SER A 266 4.24 0.23 -12.60
N ASP A 267 2.97 0.18 -12.24
CA ASP A 267 2.29 1.32 -11.63
C ASP A 267 2.70 1.51 -10.17
N SER A 268 2.84 0.40 -9.43
CA SER A 268 3.43 0.41 -8.08
C SER A 268 4.87 0.92 -8.10
N ALA A 269 5.67 0.55 -9.10
CA ALA A 269 7.03 1.05 -9.25
C ALA A 269 7.07 2.57 -9.48
N ARG A 270 6.14 3.11 -10.30
CA ARG A 270 5.98 4.56 -10.49
C ARG A 270 5.58 5.25 -9.18
N LEU A 271 4.66 4.66 -8.42
CA LEU A 271 4.23 5.16 -7.12
C LEU A 271 5.39 5.22 -6.13
N LEU A 272 6.22 4.19 -6.08
CA LEU A 272 7.44 4.14 -5.26
C LEU A 272 8.59 4.99 -5.82
N ARG A 273 8.41 5.61 -6.99
CA ARG A 273 9.39 6.44 -7.71
C ARG A 273 10.68 5.69 -8.05
N LEU A 274 10.57 4.41 -8.38
CA LEU A 274 11.71 3.60 -8.85
C LEU A 274 12.12 4.04 -10.26
N ARG A 275 13.38 4.40 -10.43
CA ARG A 275 13.90 4.93 -11.71
C ARG A 275 14.42 3.87 -12.64
N ASP A 276 14.85 2.75 -12.10
CA ASP A 276 15.56 1.66 -12.77
C ASP A 276 14.77 0.34 -12.75
N TYR A 277 13.43 0.45 -12.68
CA TYR A 277 12.49 -0.66 -12.70
C TYR A 277 12.06 -1.00 -14.13
N GLY A 278 12.17 -2.27 -14.50
CA GLY A 278 11.73 -2.79 -15.81
C GLY A 278 12.61 -3.95 -16.28
N LEU A 279 12.30 -4.48 -17.47
CA LEU A 279 13.06 -5.55 -18.13
C LEU A 279 13.94 -5.01 -19.26
N GLU A 280 14.05 -3.69 -19.40
CA GLU A 280 14.85 -3.03 -20.42
C GLU A 280 16.34 -3.03 -20.05
N PRO A 281 17.24 -3.03 -21.03
CA PRO A 281 18.67 -2.88 -20.78
C PRO A 281 18.97 -1.59 -20.00
N GLY A 282 19.71 -1.73 -18.89
CA GLY A 282 20.04 -0.62 -17.98
C GLY A 282 19.18 -0.59 -16.71
N CYS A 283 18.05 -1.30 -16.67
CA CYS A 283 17.31 -1.52 -15.43
C CYS A 283 18.01 -2.54 -14.53
N ARG A 284 17.72 -2.49 -13.23
CA ARG A 284 18.16 -3.53 -12.30
C ARG A 284 17.56 -4.88 -12.68
N ALA A 285 18.32 -5.94 -12.53
CA ALA A 285 17.85 -7.30 -12.76
C ALA A 285 17.01 -7.80 -11.58
N ASP A 286 15.89 -7.10 -11.32
CA ASP A 286 14.87 -7.41 -10.32
C ASP A 286 13.66 -7.97 -11.07
N PHE A 287 13.48 -9.29 -11.07
CA PHE A 287 12.37 -9.92 -11.79
C PHE A 287 11.96 -11.24 -11.15
N ILE A 288 10.75 -11.67 -11.48
CA ILE A 288 10.21 -12.99 -11.10
C ILE A 288 9.89 -13.81 -12.34
N VAL A 289 9.97 -15.13 -12.20
CA VAL A 289 9.48 -16.10 -13.17
C VAL A 289 8.17 -16.69 -12.65
N LEU A 290 7.12 -16.58 -13.44
CA LEU A 290 5.78 -17.02 -13.10
C LEU A 290 5.40 -18.27 -13.91
N ASP A 291 4.57 -19.14 -13.32
CA ASP A 291 4.00 -20.29 -14.04
C ASP A 291 2.72 -19.88 -14.78
N ALA A 292 2.88 -19.04 -15.79
CA ALA A 292 1.77 -18.49 -16.54
C ALA A 292 2.06 -18.50 -18.07
N PRO A 293 1.07 -18.86 -18.91
CA PRO A 293 1.25 -18.87 -20.38
C PRO A 293 1.25 -17.45 -20.98
N HIS A 294 0.63 -16.47 -20.31
CA HIS A 294 0.56 -15.08 -20.75
C HIS A 294 0.22 -14.15 -19.55
N PRO A 295 0.45 -12.82 -19.67
CA PRO A 295 0.31 -11.89 -18.54
C PRO A 295 -1.06 -11.89 -17.88
N ALA A 296 -2.18 -12.01 -18.60
CA ALA A 296 -3.52 -12.04 -18.03
C ALA A 296 -3.77 -13.32 -17.19
N ALA A 297 -3.15 -14.44 -17.53
CA ALA A 297 -3.25 -15.69 -16.77
C ALA A 297 -2.63 -15.54 -15.36
N VAL A 298 -1.65 -14.65 -15.19
CA VAL A 298 -1.06 -14.40 -13.88
C VAL A 298 -2.13 -14.05 -12.86
N ILE A 299 -3.04 -13.16 -13.24
CA ILE A 299 -4.14 -12.71 -12.36
C ILE A 299 -5.33 -13.67 -12.44
N GLY A 300 -5.72 -14.12 -13.64
CA GLY A 300 -6.89 -14.96 -13.85
C GLY A 300 -6.76 -16.34 -13.20
N GLU A 301 -5.58 -16.95 -13.23
CA GLU A 301 -5.30 -18.30 -12.74
C GLU A 301 -4.55 -18.32 -11.40
N LEU A 302 -4.24 -17.15 -10.81
CA LEU A 302 -3.44 -17.03 -9.60
C LEU A 302 -2.06 -17.72 -9.75
N SER A 303 -1.39 -17.49 -10.87
CA SER A 303 -0.16 -18.19 -11.23
C SER A 303 0.94 -17.97 -10.19
N PRO A 304 1.50 -19.06 -9.61
CA PRO A 304 2.48 -18.92 -8.54
C PRO A 304 3.84 -18.44 -9.08
N PRO A 305 4.56 -17.60 -8.32
CA PRO A 305 5.96 -17.33 -8.60
C PRO A 305 6.81 -18.60 -8.42
N LEU A 306 7.65 -18.91 -9.43
CA LEU A 306 8.57 -20.05 -9.39
C LEU A 306 9.97 -19.64 -8.93
N MET A 307 10.44 -18.47 -9.33
CA MET A 307 11.76 -17.95 -8.97
C MET A 307 11.70 -16.43 -8.83
N GLY A 308 12.51 -15.89 -7.95
CA GLY A 308 12.76 -14.45 -7.83
C GLY A 308 14.24 -14.13 -7.96
N PHE A 309 14.54 -12.96 -8.52
CA PHE A 309 15.90 -12.46 -8.70
C PHE A 309 15.98 -10.99 -8.27
N LYS A 310 16.86 -10.67 -7.35
CA LYS A 310 17.18 -9.32 -6.89
C LYS A 310 18.61 -8.96 -7.28
N ASN A 311 18.79 -7.88 -8.03
CA ASN A 311 20.10 -7.50 -8.59
C ASN A 311 20.81 -8.68 -9.30
N GLY A 312 20.06 -9.50 -10.04
CA GLY A 312 20.55 -10.67 -10.77
C GLY A 312 20.87 -11.88 -9.90
N ARG A 313 20.67 -11.83 -8.58
CA ARG A 313 20.86 -12.96 -7.66
C ARG A 313 19.52 -13.60 -7.33
N GLN A 314 19.46 -14.92 -7.42
CA GLN A 314 18.27 -15.66 -7.07
C GLN A 314 17.97 -15.55 -5.57
N THR A 315 16.72 -15.14 -5.25
CA THR A 315 16.26 -14.93 -3.87
C THR A 315 15.40 -16.08 -3.35
N PHE A 316 14.63 -16.72 -4.23
CA PHE A 316 13.84 -17.90 -3.89
C PHE A 316 13.64 -18.80 -5.12
N ALA A 317 13.29 -20.08 -4.85
CA ALA A 317 12.82 -21.03 -5.84
C ALA A 317 11.63 -21.82 -5.27
N ARG A 318 10.70 -22.16 -6.14
CA ARG A 318 9.53 -23.01 -5.85
C ARG A 318 9.41 -24.09 -6.92
N GLU A 319 9.30 -25.34 -6.48
CA GLU A 319 9.08 -26.46 -7.39
C GLU A 319 7.65 -26.49 -7.90
N ARG A 320 7.48 -26.90 -9.17
CA ARG A 320 6.15 -27.19 -9.72
C ARG A 320 5.54 -28.45 -9.09
N PRO A 321 4.22 -28.49 -8.88
CA PRO A 321 3.56 -29.70 -8.41
C PRO A 321 3.82 -30.88 -9.35
N ARG A 322 4.18 -32.06 -8.79
CA ARG A 322 4.30 -33.32 -9.52
C ARG A 322 3.04 -34.14 -9.34
N LEU A 323 2.33 -34.39 -10.44
CA LEU A 323 1.16 -35.28 -10.41
C LEU A 323 1.63 -36.75 -10.37
N LEU A 324 1.17 -37.47 -9.36
CA LEU A 324 1.47 -38.91 -9.19
C LEU A 324 0.25 -39.68 -9.71
N ARG A 325 0.33 -40.15 -10.97
CA ARG A 325 -0.70 -41.07 -11.50
C ARG A 325 -0.53 -42.44 -10.87
N PRO A 326 -1.64 -43.12 -10.44
CA PRO A 326 -1.57 -44.52 -10.07
C PRO A 326 -0.95 -45.31 -11.23
N ARG A 327 -0.07 -46.24 -10.92
CA ARG A 327 0.36 -47.26 -11.91
C ARG A 327 -0.74 -48.33 -11.93
N ASP A 328 -1.32 -48.62 -13.09
CA ASP A 328 -2.22 -49.71 -13.30
C ASP A 328 -1.57 -51.06 -12.97
#